data_b25bf37d1f460e9136b79fc4c28cc9d6
#
_entry.id   b25bf37d1f460e9136b79fc4c28cc9d6
#
_cell.length_a   1.000
_cell.length_b   1.000
_cell.length_c   1.000
_cell.angle_alpha   90.00
_cell.angle_beta   90.00
_cell.angle_gamma   90.00
#
_symmetry.space_group_name_H-M   'P 1'
#
loop_
_entity.id
_entity.type
_entity.pdbx_description
1 polymer ?
#
loop_
_entity_poly.entity_id
_entity_poly.type
_entity_poly.pdbx_seq_one_letter_code
_entity_poly.pdbx_strand_id
1 'polypeptide(L)'
;MATAQSLEASEEELDRILFGTTAAAYYEQNKVHHSSEYITNSRNIRLYTQSWLPAGRKALALLFFCHGYGSSCSWMMQLTAARFASEGFAVFGIDFEGHGKSDGLRCSFRSVEHLVDDCCAFFASVKAKPDSAGLPSFVYGESLGGAIAMTVALRDPDSWTGLVMVSPMLRIKEDLQPSWAALQVLRVLATVIPDSAFVPTKGDLICLSFRDPAKLEVALKNPLRYCGKPRFGVAFELLRFADAVTASIPNLQLPFLVMHGRSDGVTDPDQSRNLHEKAPSKDKTLHIYPSAWHQLLQGEPEPEREEVWKDVLAWLKEKSQG
;
A
#
# COMPACT_ATOMS: atom_id res chain seq x y z
N MET A 1 9.46 -4.41 -42.08
CA MET A 1 8.69 -4.95 -40.95
C MET A 1 9.69 -5.54 -39.97
N ALA A 2 10.12 -4.78 -39.00
CA ALA A 2 10.99 -5.25 -37.94
C ALA A 2 10.06 -5.63 -36.77
N THR A 3 10.04 -6.90 -36.41
CA THR A 3 9.33 -7.44 -35.25
C THR A 3 9.98 -6.85 -34.02
N ALA A 4 9.23 -6.00 -33.30
CA ALA A 4 9.58 -5.58 -31.95
C ALA A 4 9.42 -6.80 -31.03
N GLN A 5 10.46 -7.61 -30.89
CA GLN A 5 10.66 -8.45 -29.73
C GLN A 5 11.04 -7.50 -28.58
N SER A 6 10.08 -7.16 -27.74
CA SER A 6 10.39 -6.66 -26.40
C SER A 6 11.13 -7.78 -25.68
N LEU A 7 12.44 -7.64 -25.52
CA LEU A 7 13.23 -8.46 -24.61
C LEU A 7 12.66 -8.20 -23.22
N GLU A 8 11.83 -9.11 -22.71
CA GLU A 8 11.46 -9.11 -21.30
C GLU A 8 12.74 -9.32 -20.50
N ALA A 9 13.02 -8.40 -19.57
CA ALA A 9 14.18 -8.52 -18.69
C ALA A 9 14.10 -9.84 -17.92
N SER A 10 15.23 -10.53 -17.76
CA SER A 10 15.30 -11.77 -16.97
C SER A 10 15.00 -11.47 -15.48
N GLU A 11 14.55 -12.48 -14.73
CA GLU A 11 14.34 -12.32 -13.27
C GLU A 11 15.61 -11.80 -12.57
N GLU A 12 16.78 -12.30 -12.98
CA GLU A 12 18.06 -11.87 -12.41
C GLU A 12 18.38 -10.40 -12.72
N GLU A 13 17.99 -9.90 -13.88
CA GLU A 13 18.15 -8.49 -14.24
C GLU A 13 17.18 -7.60 -13.44
N LEU A 14 15.95 -8.03 -13.28
CA LEU A 14 14.96 -7.35 -12.44
C LEU A 14 15.39 -7.29 -10.97
N ASP A 15 15.93 -8.39 -10.45
CA ASP A 15 16.48 -8.45 -9.09
C ASP A 15 17.64 -7.44 -8.93
N ARG A 16 18.57 -7.37 -9.90
CA ARG A 16 19.67 -6.40 -9.87
C ARG A 16 19.19 -4.96 -9.89
N ILE A 17 18.13 -4.67 -10.64
CA ILE A 17 17.51 -3.34 -10.68
C ILE A 17 16.92 -2.99 -9.31
N LEU A 18 16.22 -3.92 -8.68
CA LEU A 18 15.49 -3.67 -7.43
C LEU A 18 16.40 -3.74 -6.21
N PHE A 19 17.22 -4.78 -6.11
CA PHE A 19 18.00 -5.13 -4.92
C PHE A 19 19.49 -4.78 -5.04
N GLY A 20 19.98 -4.44 -6.22
CA GLY A 20 21.42 -4.30 -6.50
C GLY A 20 22.18 -5.63 -6.58
N THR A 21 21.49 -6.75 -6.30
CA THR A 21 22.02 -8.13 -6.30
C THR A 21 20.85 -9.09 -6.61
N THR A 22 21.02 -10.41 -6.43
CA THR A 22 19.88 -11.35 -6.50
C THR A 22 18.98 -11.18 -5.26
N ALA A 23 17.69 -11.44 -5.40
CA ALA A 23 16.75 -11.40 -4.28
C ALA A 23 17.20 -12.29 -3.11
N ALA A 24 17.68 -13.50 -3.40
CA ALA A 24 18.17 -14.43 -2.39
C ALA A 24 19.35 -13.85 -1.59
N ALA A 25 20.36 -13.30 -2.27
CA ALA A 25 21.52 -12.68 -1.60
C ALA A 25 21.11 -11.45 -0.79
N TYR A 26 20.17 -10.63 -1.31
CA TYR A 26 19.66 -9.48 -0.58
C TYR A 26 18.97 -9.88 0.73
N TYR A 27 18.10 -10.88 0.69
CA TYR A 27 17.39 -11.34 1.89
C TYR A 27 18.35 -12.00 2.90
N GLU A 28 19.31 -12.79 2.43
CA GLU A 28 20.35 -13.38 3.29
C GLU A 28 21.18 -12.30 4.00
N GLN A 29 21.68 -11.30 3.28
CA GLN A 29 22.45 -10.18 3.84
C GLN A 29 21.67 -9.41 4.89
N ASN A 30 20.36 -9.23 4.69
CA ASN A 30 19.46 -8.53 5.62
C ASN A 30 18.91 -9.43 6.74
N LYS A 31 19.30 -10.72 6.78
CA LYS A 31 18.79 -11.70 7.76
C LYS A 31 17.27 -11.83 7.72
N VAL A 32 16.73 -11.93 6.54
CA VAL A 32 15.29 -12.07 6.27
C VAL A 32 15.03 -13.40 5.57
N HIS A 33 14.04 -14.13 6.06
CA HIS A 33 13.50 -15.29 5.36
C HIS A 33 12.27 -14.83 4.56
N HIS A 34 12.36 -14.89 3.24
CA HIS A 34 11.26 -14.55 2.34
C HIS A 34 10.59 -15.80 1.79
N SER A 35 9.27 -15.78 1.73
CA SER A 35 8.49 -16.79 1.02
C SER A 35 7.27 -16.17 0.35
N SER A 36 6.73 -16.89 -0.64
CA SER A 36 5.54 -16.44 -1.37
C SER A 36 4.69 -17.63 -1.79
N GLU A 37 3.39 -17.41 -1.88
CA GLU A 37 2.42 -18.40 -2.31
C GLU A 37 1.21 -17.77 -2.98
N TYR A 38 0.44 -18.56 -3.71
CA TYR A 38 -0.87 -18.16 -4.19
C TYR A 38 -1.96 -18.72 -3.29
N ILE A 39 -2.88 -17.86 -2.86
CA ILE A 39 -4.12 -18.26 -2.21
C ILE A 39 -5.30 -18.02 -3.14
N THR A 40 -6.38 -18.79 -3.00
CA THR A 40 -7.61 -18.57 -3.76
C THR A 40 -8.65 -17.96 -2.84
N ASN A 41 -9.20 -16.79 -3.21
CA ASN A 41 -10.23 -16.12 -2.44
C ASN A 41 -11.63 -16.71 -2.66
N SER A 42 -12.64 -16.23 -1.95
CA SER A 42 -14.04 -16.67 -2.04
C SER A 42 -14.69 -16.44 -3.42
N ARG A 43 -14.09 -15.59 -4.26
CA ARG A 43 -14.51 -15.30 -5.64
C ARG A 43 -13.77 -16.15 -6.68
N ASN A 44 -12.99 -17.15 -6.24
CA ASN A 44 -12.16 -18.02 -7.08
C ASN A 44 -11.09 -17.28 -7.89
N ILE A 45 -10.51 -16.22 -7.31
CA ILE A 45 -9.40 -15.46 -7.86
C ILE A 45 -8.14 -15.84 -7.10
N ARG A 46 -7.04 -16.14 -7.82
CA ARG A 46 -5.75 -16.42 -7.20
C ARG A 46 -5.07 -15.09 -6.84
N LEU A 47 -4.74 -14.95 -5.56
CA LEU A 47 -4.06 -13.79 -5.02
C LEU A 47 -2.65 -14.19 -4.58
N TYR A 48 -1.67 -13.38 -4.97
CA TYR A 48 -0.28 -13.59 -4.61
C TYR A 48 0.01 -12.98 -3.25
N THR A 49 0.53 -13.81 -2.34
CA THR A 49 0.89 -13.39 -0.99
C THR A 49 2.36 -13.63 -0.73
N GLN A 50 2.93 -12.84 0.15
CA GLN A 50 4.34 -12.91 0.51
C GLN A 50 4.51 -12.76 2.01
N SER A 51 5.58 -13.34 2.53
CA SER A 51 6.03 -13.12 3.91
C SER A 51 7.52 -12.83 3.96
N TRP A 52 7.89 -11.94 4.86
CA TRP A 52 9.28 -11.58 5.20
C TRP A 52 9.43 -11.73 6.70
N LEU A 53 10.16 -12.76 7.12
CA LEU A 53 10.32 -13.11 8.52
C LEU A 53 11.74 -12.81 8.99
N PRO A 54 11.95 -12.33 10.22
CA PRO A 54 13.28 -12.13 10.78
C PRO A 54 13.99 -13.50 10.92
N ALA A 55 15.17 -13.64 10.30
CA ALA A 55 15.93 -14.88 10.41
C ALA A 55 16.65 -14.98 11.77
N GLY A 56 16.61 -16.18 12.37
CA GLY A 56 17.35 -16.52 13.58
C GLY A 56 16.82 -15.88 14.88
N ARG A 57 15.65 -15.26 14.87
CA ARG A 57 15.01 -14.70 16.08
C ARG A 57 13.48 -14.77 15.98
N LYS A 58 12.82 -14.73 17.14
CA LYS A 58 11.36 -14.58 17.18
C LYS A 58 10.94 -13.19 16.72
N ALA A 59 9.78 -13.12 16.06
CA ALA A 59 9.20 -11.85 15.67
C ALA A 59 8.76 -11.03 16.90
N LEU A 60 8.94 -9.71 16.82
CA LEU A 60 8.44 -8.76 17.82
C LEU A 60 6.93 -8.58 17.70
N ALA A 61 6.44 -8.51 16.48
CA ALA A 61 5.05 -8.30 16.13
C ALA A 61 4.77 -8.75 14.69
N LEU A 62 3.49 -8.88 14.35
CA LEU A 62 3.01 -9.08 12.98
C LEU A 62 2.71 -7.73 12.32
N LEU A 63 3.12 -7.56 11.07
CA LEU A 63 2.89 -6.36 10.29
C LEU A 63 2.27 -6.73 8.94
N PHE A 64 1.04 -6.30 8.70
CA PHE A 64 0.24 -6.67 7.54
C PHE A 64 0.16 -5.52 6.54
N PHE A 65 0.60 -5.75 5.31
CA PHE A 65 0.77 -4.73 4.29
C PHE A 65 -0.41 -4.64 3.33
N CYS A 66 -0.89 -3.40 3.13
CA CYS A 66 -1.83 -3.00 2.11
C CYS A 66 -1.16 -1.98 1.17
N HIS A 67 -0.93 -2.36 -0.09
CA HIS A 67 -0.26 -1.50 -1.07
C HIS A 67 -1.20 -0.47 -1.71
N GLY A 68 -0.62 0.54 -2.40
CA GLY A 68 -1.38 1.58 -3.10
C GLY A 68 -1.97 1.13 -4.45
N TYR A 69 -2.86 1.96 -5.03
CA TYR A 69 -3.38 1.76 -6.38
C TYR A 69 -2.25 1.79 -7.41
N GLY A 70 -2.26 0.84 -8.34
CA GLY A 70 -1.21 0.70 -9.36
C GLY A 70 0.14 0.20 -8.84
N SER A 71 0.26 -0.08 -7.54
CA SER A 71 1.41 -0.65 -6.86
C SER A 71 1.23 -2.16 -6.61
N SER A 72 2.15 -2.76 -5.86
CA SER A 72 2.07 -4.14 -5.40
C SER A 72 3.05 -4.36 -4.26
N CYS A 73 2.88 -5.44 -3.50
CA CYS A 73 3.90 -5.93 -2.58
C CYS A 73 5.09 -6.58 -3.32
N SER A 74 5.00 -6.75 -4.63
CA SER A 74 5.95 -7.52 -5.48
C SER A 74 7.02 -6.67 -6.18
N TRP A 75 7.24 -5.40 -5.79
CA TRP A 75 8.30 -4.55 -6.32
C TRP A 75 8.92 -3.72 -5.18
N MET A 76 8.99 -2.41 -5.25
CA MET A 76 9.70 -1.58 -4.26
C MET A 76 9.22 -1.81 -2.81
N MET A 77 7.98 -2.19 -2.62
CA MET A 77 7.45 -2.51 -1.28
C MET A 77 8.12 -3.74 -0.63
N GLN A 78 8.76 -4.62 -1.42
CA GLN A 78 9.59 -5.70 -0.88
C GLN A 78 10.80 -5.16 -0.08
N LEU A 79 11.40 -4.05 -0.54
CA LEU A 79 12.51 -3.41 0.18
C LEU A 79 12.03 -2.88 1.54
N THR A 80 10.84 -2.26 1.55
CA THR A 80 10.19 -1.79 2.78
C THR A 80 9.89 -2.95 3.72
N ALA A 81 9.31 -4.03 3.21
CA ALA A 81 8.99 -5.23 3.99
C ALA A 81 10.25 -5.91 4.56
N ALA A 82 11.29 -6.06 3.75
CA ALA A 82 12.56 -6.64 4.17
C ALA A 82 13.23 -5.80 5.27
N ARG A 83 13.17 -4.48 5.17
CA ARG A 83 13.71 -3.60 6.21
C ARG A 83 12.95 -3.75 7.54
N PHE A 84 11.62 -3.81 7.53
CA PHE A 84 10.86 -4.10 8.75
C PHE A 84 11.20 -5.50 9.30
N ALA A 85 11.37 -6.49 8.43
CA ALA A 85 11.73 -7.84 8.87
C ALA A 85 13.14 -7.86 9.48
N SER A 86 14.12 -7.15 8.92
CA SER A 86 15.46 -7.01 9.50
C SER A 86 15.44 -6.32 10.88
N GLU A 87 14.43 -5.47 11.13
CA GLU A 87 14.19 -4.83 12.42
C GLU A 87 13.41 -5.72 13.41
N GLY A 88 12.93 -6.90 12.98
CA GLY A 88 12.31 -7.91 13.84
C GLY A 88 10.82 -8.09 13.69
N PHE A 89 10.19 -7.48 12.73
CA PHE A 89 8.77 -7.67 12.47
C PHE A 89 8.54 -8.85 11.51
N ALA A 90 7.52 -9.66 11.74
CA ALA A 90 7.05 -10.62 10.75
C ALA A 90 6.09 -9.88 9.80
N VAL A 91 6.51 -9.66 8.56
CA VAL A 91 5.75 -8.87 7.58
C VAL A 91 5.02 -9.80 6.62
N PHE A 92 3.76 -9.49 6.34
CA PHE A 92 2.90 -10.23 5.42
C PHE A 92 2.24 -9.27 4.44
N GLY A 93 2.32 -9.55 3.16
CA GLY A 93 1.75 -8.72 2.11
C GLY A 93 0.90 -9.52 1.14
N ILE A 94 -0.11 -8.89 0.58
CA ILE A 94 -0.97 -9.44 -0.45
C ILE A 94 -1.00 -8.48 -1.64
N ASP A 95 -0.79 -9.00 -2.85
CA ASP A 95 -1.07 -8.26 -4.07
C ASP A 95 -2.58 -8.31 -4.31
N PHE A 96 -3.23 -7.14 -4.40
CA PHE A 96 -4.67 -7.05 -4.61
C PHE A 96 -5.08 -7.62 -5.97
N GLU A 97 -6.36 -8.02 -6.10
CA GLU A 97 -6.95 -8.38 -7.39
C GLU A 97 -6.54 -7.36 -8.47
N GLY A 98 -6.05 -7.87 -9.62
CA GLY A 98 -5.61 -7.05 -10.74
C GLY A 98 -4.27 -6.32 -10.52
N HIS A 99 -3.60 -6.50 -9.41
CA HIS A 99 -2.31 -5.86 -9.10
C HIS A 99 -1.20 -6.90 -8.93
N GLY A 100 0.04 -6.46 -9.11
CA GLY A 100 1.21 -7.27 -8.88
C GLY A 100 1.16 -8.60 -9.65
N LYS A 101 1.35 -9.70 -8.93
CA LYS A 101 1.30 -11.08 -9.45
C LYS A 101 -0.07 -11.75 -9.26
N SER A 102 -1.05 -11.07 -8.65
CA SER A 102 -2.42 -11.57 -8.50
C SER A 102 -3.17 -11.60 -9.83
N ASP A 103 -4.11 -12.55 -9.94
CA ASP A 103 -5.02 -12.66 -11.10
C ASP A 103 -5.98 -11.45 -11.16
N GLY A 104 -6.56 -11.24 -12.32
CA GLY A 104 -7.51 -10.17 -12.59
C GLY A 104 -7.06 -9.24 -13.72
N LEU A 105 -7.96 -8.36 -14.13
CA LEU A 105 -7.65 -7.34 -15.13
C LEU A 105 -6.75 -6.27 -14.52
N ARG A 106 -5.64 -5.96 -15.15
CA ARG A 106 -4.64 -5.01 -14.63
C ARG A 106 -5.25 -3.70 -14.14
N CYS A 107 -4.96 -3.37 -12.87
CA CYS A 107 -5.49 -2.21 -12.14
C CYS A 107 -7.00 -2.06 -12.25
N SER A 108 -7.72 -3.18 -12.18
CA SER A 108 -9.17 -3.23 -12.17
C SER A 108 -9.67 -4.10 -11.02
N PHE A 109 -10.71 -3.63 -10.39
CA PHE A 109 -11.49 -4.33 -9.37
C PHE A 109 -12.93 -3.79 -9.39
N ARG A 110 -13.89 -4.60 -9.01
CA ARG A 110 -15.31 -4.20 -9.03
C ARG A 110 -15.70 -3.36 -7.82
N SER A 111 -15.06 -3.63 -6.66
CA SER A 111 -15.27 -2.87 -5.43
C SER A 111 -14.03 -2.94 -4.56
N VAL A 112 -13.70 -1.84 -3.88
CA VAL A 112 -12.64 -1.83 -2.87
C VAL A 112 -13.01 -2.72 -1.68
N GLU A 113 -14.29 -2.92 -1.40
CA GLU A 113 -14.75 -3.85 -0.36
C GLU A 113 -14.27 -5.30 -0.62
N HIS A 114 -14.18 -5.72 -1.89
CA HIS A 114 -13.60 -7.02 -2.24
C HIS A 114 -12.11 -7.11 -1.85
N LEU A 115 -11.35 -6.02 -2.03
CA LEU A 115 -9.95 -5.97 -1.64
C LEU A 115 -9.80 -6.01 -0.10
N VAL A 116 -10.71 -5.34 0.60
CA VAL A 116 -10.78 -5.38 2.08
C VAL A 116 -11.13 -6.79 2.56
N ASP A 117 -12.11 -7.47 1.95
CA ASP A 117 -12.48 -8.86 2.26
C ASP A 117 -11.29 -9.80 2.11
N ASP A 118 -10.55 -9.67 1.00
CA ASP A 118 -9.36 -10.46 0.72
C ASP A 118 -8.27 -10.24 1.76
N CYS A 119 -8.02 -8.98 2.14
CA CYS A 119 -7.08 -8.64 3.21
C CYS A 119 -7.50 -9.24 4.55
N CYS A 120 -8.76 -9.08 4.94
CA CYS A 120 -9.29 -9.61 6.20
C CYS A 120 -9.13 -11.14 6.26
N ALA A 121 -9.48 -11.85 5.19
CA ALA A 121 -9.37 -13.30 5.12
C ALA A 121 -7.91 -13.77 5.22
N PHE A 122 -7.01 -13.14 4.44
CA PHE A 122 -5.58 -13.48 4.48
C PHE A 122 -4.96 -13.19 5.85
N PHE A 123 -5.19 -12.02 6.40
CA PHE A 123 -4.61 -11.62 7.69
C PHE A 123 -5.13 -12.49 8.84
N ALA A 124 -6.41 -12.84 8.84
CA ALA A 124 -6.97 -13.78 9.80
C ALA A 124 -6.32 -15.17 9.68
N SER A 125 -6.06 -15.66 8.46
CA SER A 125 -5.38 -16.94 8.23
C SER A 125 -3.95 -16.97 8.77
N VAL A 126 -3.22 -15.85 8.67
CA VAL A 126 -1.88 -15.71 9.23
C VAL A 126 -1.93 -15.65 10.76
N LYS A 127 -2.83 -14.86 11.32
CA LYS A 127 -2.99 -14.73 12.79
C LYS A 127 -3.40 -16.03 13.46
N ALA A 128 -4.10 -16.92 12.75
CA ALA A 128 -4.49 -18.23 13.25
C ALA A 128 -3.32 -19.24 13.32
N LYS A 129 -2.15 -18.95 12.74
CA LYS A 129 -0.98 -19.83 12.80
C LYS A 129 -0.39 -19.85 14.22
N PRO A 130 0.11 -21.00 14.71
CA PRO A 130 0.69 -21.11 16.05
C PRO A 130 1.83 -20.11 16.33
N ASP A 131 2.69 -19.86 15.32
CA ASP A 131 3.83 -18.94 15.42
C ASP A 131 3.40 -17.47 15.52
N SER A 132 2.15 -17.17 15.21
CA SER A 132 1.56 -15.82 15.29
C SER A 132 0.84 -15.59 16.62
N ALA A 133 0.58 -16.63 17.40
CA ALA A 133 -0.25 -16.55 18.60
C ALA A 133 0.33 -15.60 19.65
N GLY A 134 -0.50 -14.68 20.13
CA GLY A 134 -0.13 -13.73 21.18
C GLY A 134 0.81 -12.59 20.76
N LEU A 135 1.20 -12.52 19.47
CA LEU A 135 2.01 -11.41 18.99
C LEU A 135 1.16 -10.16 18.74
N PRO A 136 1.65 -8.97 19.11
CA PRO A 136 1.05 -7.71 18.68
C PRO A 136 0.89 -7.68 17.17
N SER A 137 -0.20 -7.11 16.67
CA SER A 137 -0.55 -7.13 15.24
C SER A 137 -0.89 -5.73 14.75
N PHE A 138 -0.21 -5.30 13.69
CA PHE A 138 -0.40 -3.99 13.08
C PHE A 138 -0.84 -4.13 11.62
N VAL A 139 -1.76 -3.25 11.19
CA VAL A 139 -2.03 -3.05 9.77
C VAL A 139 -1.25 -1.84 9.29
N TYR A 140 -0.55 -1.98 8.18
CA TYR A 140 0.22 -0.94 7.51
C TYR A 140 -0.35 -0.72 6.10
N GLY A 141 -0.57 0.52 5.72
CA GLY A 141 -1.05 0.81 4.36
C GLY A 141 -0.53 2.11 3.80
N GLU A 142 -0.27 2.09 2.47
CA GLU A 142 0.18 3.25 1.71
C GLU A 142 -0.90 3.70 0.71
N SER A 143 -1.18 4.99 0.62
CA SER A 143 -2.13 5.56 -0.36
C SER A 143 -3.52 4.90 -0.26
N LEU A 144 -4.04 4.28 -1.34
CA LEU A 144 -5.24 3.44 -1.30
C LEU A 144 -5.15 2.37 -0.22
N GLY A 145 -3.97 1.75 -0.07
CA GLY A 145 -3.73 0.75 0.97
C GLY A 145 -3.87 1.32 2.39
N GLY A 146 -3.60 2.61 2.60
CA GLY A 146 -3.86 3.28 3.87
C GLY A 146 -5.34 3.38 4.20
N ALA A 147 -6.18 3.67 3.20
CA ALA A 147 -7.64 3.66 3.33
C ALA A 147 -8.19 2.24 3.55
N ILE A 148 -7.64 1.24 2.83
CA ILE A 148 -7.96 -0.19 3.03
C ILE A 148 -7.55 -0.63 4.43
N ALA A 149 -6.34 -0.31 4.89
CA ALA A 149 -5.84 -0.65 6.22
C ALA A 149 -6.73 -0.09 7.33
N MET A 150 -7.19 1.17 7.20
CA MET A 150 -8.15 1.75 8.13
C MET A 150 -9.48 0.98 8.13
N THR A 151 -9.99 0.59 6.96
CA THR A 151 -11.25 -0.17 6.85
C THR A 151 -11.10 -1.57 7.42
N VAL A 152 -9.98 -2.27 7.18
CA VAL A 152 -9.65 -3.56 7.80
C VAL A 152 -9.63 -3.45 9.33
N ALA A 153 -8.96 -2.41 9.85
CA ALA A 153 -8.87 -2.18 11.28
C ALA A 153 -10.23 -1.87 11.92
N LEU A 154 -11.10 -1.13 11.22
CA LEU A 154 -12.44 -0.81 11.71
C LEU A 154 -13.42 -2.00 11.69
N ARG A 155 -13.19 -3.02 10.86
CA ARG A 155 -14.03 -4.23 10.82
C ARG A 155 -13.86 -5.13 12.05
N ASP A 156 -12.68 -5.16 12.63
CA ASP A 156 -12.36 -5.96 13.81
C ASP A 156 -11.32 -5.21 14.68
N PRO A 157 -11.75 -4.12 15.37
CA PRO A 157 -10.81 -3.23 16.07
C PRO A 157 -10.00 -3.94 17.18
N ASP A 158 -10.58 -4.93 17.83
CA ASP A 158 -9.97 -5.63 18.97
C ASP A 158 -8.84 -6.59 18.52
N SER A 159 -8.78 -6.90 17.25
CA SER A 159 -7.74 -7.75 16.65
C SER A 159 -6.40 -7.04 16.37
N TRP A 160 -6.34 -5.71 16.57
CA TRP A 160 -5.20 -4.91 16.16
C TRP A 160 -4.60 -4.12 17.32
N THR A 161 -3.29 -4.21 17.46
CA THR A 161 -2.51 -3.37 18.40
C THR A 161 -2.43 -1.94 17.90
N GLY A 162 -2.43 -1.74 16.57
CA GLY A 162 -2.41 -0.41 15.99
C GLY A 162 -2.43 -0.40 14.46
N LEU A 163 -2.56 0.81 13.90
CA LEU A 163 -2.68 1.09 12.48
C LEU A 163 -1.62 2.10 12.04
N VAL A 164 -0.89 1.80 10.97
CA VAL A 164 0.06 2.72 10.34
C VAL A 164 -0.44 3.10 8.95
N MET A 165 -0.59 4.39 8.70
CA MET A 165 -1.04 4.93 7.43
C MET A 165 -0.01 5.89 6.85
N VAL A 166 0.45 5.63 5.63
CA VAL A 166 1.42 6.44 4.90
C VAL A 166 0.74 7.09 3.72
N SER A 167 0.67 8.41 3.71
CA SER A 167 0.01 9.22 2.66
C SER A 167 -1.37 8.66 2.27
N PRO A 168 -2.27 8.37 3.25
CA PRO A 168 -3.48 7.59 3.00
C PRO A 168 -4.45 8.34 2.06
N MET A 169 -5.13 7.57 1.19
CA MET A 169 -6.16 8.08 0.30
C MET A 169 -7.48 8.27 1.05
N LEU A 170 -7.55 9.28 1.93
CA LEU A 170 -8.78 9.66 2.62
C LEU A 170 -9.66 10.55 1.72
N ARG A 171 -9.01 11.40 0.91
CA ARG A 171 -9.68 12.19 -0.11
C ARG A 171 -8.71 12.44 -1.26
N ILE A 172 -9.22 12.38 -2.48
CA ILE A 172 -8.45 12.77 -3.66
C ILE A 172 -8.27 14.30 -3.64
N LYS A 173 -7.07 14.77 -3.96
CA LYS A 173 -6.73 16.18 -3.99
C LYS A 173 -7.72 16.97 -4.82
N GLU A 174 -8.13 18.16 -4.37
CA GLU A 174 -9.25 18.91 -4.95
C GLU A 174 -9.05 19.22 -6.43
N ASP A 175 -7.82 19.56 -6.84
CA ASP A 175 -7.46 19.84 -8.23
C ASP A 175 -7.47 18.60 -9.15
N LEU A 176 -7.51 17.41 -8.58
CA LEU A 176 -7.64 16.12 -9.29
C LEU A 176 -9.09 15.60 -9.27
N GLN A 177 -9.98 16.20 -8.48
CA GLN A 177 -11.39 15.79 -8.43
C GLN A 177 -12.12 16.22 -9.70
N PRO A 178 -13.03 15.37 -10.23
CA PRO A 178 -13.90 15.74 -11.33
C PRO A 178 -14.92 16.80 -10.89
N SER A 179 -15.27 17.71 -11.80
CA SER A 179 -16.43 18.61 -11.56
C SER A 179 -17.70 17.78 -11.34
N TRP A 180 -18.72 18.37 -10.74
CA TRP A 180 -20.01 17.69 -10.52
C TRP A 180 -20.57 17.07 -11.82
N ALA A 181 -20.56 17.81 -12.94
CA ALA A 181 -21.02 17.32 -14.21
C ALA A 181 -20.19 16.12 -14.73
N ALA A 182 -18.85 16.21 -14.62
CA ALA A 182 -17.95 15.11 -14.98
C ALA A 182 -18.17 13.88 -14.10
N LEU A 183 -18.49 14.07 -12.81
CA LEU A 183 -18.80 12.96 -11.89
C LEU A 183 -20.09 12.22 -12.31
N GLN A 184 -21.14 12.95 -12.77
CA GLN A 184 -22.35 12.31 -13.27
C GLN A 184 -22.07 11.49 -14.55
N VAL A 185 -21.28 12.03 -15.48
CA VAL A 185 -20.83 11.29 -16.67
C VAL A 185 -20.00 10.06 -16.27
N LEU A 186 -19.04 10.22 -15.36
CA LEU A 186 -18.22 9.11 -14.86
C LEU A 186 -19.09 8.01 -14.25
N ARG A 187 -20.11 8.37 -13.47
CA ARG A 187 -21.05 7.40 -12.86
C ARG A 187 -21.78 6.56 -13.93
N VAL A 188 -22.25 7.20 -15.00
CA VAL A 188 -22.91 6.48 -16.11
C VAL A 188 -21.90 5.58 -16.81
N LEU A 189 -20.73 6.09 -17.17
CA LEU A 189 -19.68 5.30 -17.85
C LEU A 189 -19.19 4.14 -16.98
N ALA A 190 -19.04 4.35 -15.67
CA ALA A 190 -18.69 3.31 -14.71
C ALA A 190 -19.72 2.18 -14.63
N THR A 191 -21.00 2.47 -14.96
CA THR A 191 -22.07 1.45 -14.99
C THR A 191 -22.10 0.71 -16.33
N VAL A 192 -21.95 1.43 -17.45
CA VAL A 192 -22.16 0.87 -18.80
C VAL A 192 -20.88 0.24 -19.37
N ILE A 193 -19.72 0.86 -19.15
CA ILE A 193 -18.43 0.44 -19.69
C ILE A 193 -17.31 0.52 -18.62
N PRO A 194 -17.48 -0.16 -17.47
CA PRO A 194 -16.60 0.00 -16.29
C PRO A 194 -15.12 -0.28 -16.59
N ASP A 195 -14.84 -1.22 -17.47
CA ASP A 195 -13.48 -1.70 -17.77
C ASP A 195 -12.73 -0.84 -18.81
N SER A 196 -13.40 0.17 -19.37
CA SER A 196 -12.77 1.08 -20.35
C SER A 196 -11.83 2.07 -19.64
N ALA A 197 -10.59 2.18 -20.15
CA ALA A 197 -9.48 2.92 -19.53
C ALA A 197 -9.27 4.27 -20.23
N PHE A 198 -10.19 5.21 -20.05
CA PHE A 198 -10.18 6.52 -20.71
C PHE A 198 -10.33 7.71 -19.75
N VAL A 199 -10.27 7.50 -18.43
CA VAL A 199 -10.36 8.61 -17.47
C VAL A 199 -9.19 9.58 -17.70
N PRO A 200 -9.45 10.87 -17.96
CA PRO A 200 -8.39 11.85 -18.11
C PRO A 200 -7.61 12.02 -16.81
N THR A 201 -6.28 12.04 -16.90
CA THR A 201 -5.37 12.30 -15.78
C THR A 201 -4.48 13.49 -16.10
N LYS A 202 -4.10 14.27 -15.09
CA LYS A 202 -3.14 15.37 -15.19
C LYS A 202 -1.68 14.87 -15.16
N GLY A 203 -1.35 13.86 -15.95
CA GLY A 203 -0.03 13.24 -15.98
C GLY A 203 0.00 11.84 -15.40
N ASP A 204 1.18 11.26 -15.32
CA ASP A 204 1.41 9.96 -14.70
C ASP A 204 1.59 10.14 -13.20
N LEU A 205 0.69 9.56 -12.39
CA LEU A 205 0.69 9.67 -10.93
C LEU A 205 2.00 9.22 -10.30
N ILE A 206 2.72 8.27 -10.92
CA ILE A 206 4.02 7.82 -10.41
C ILE A 206 5.05 8.96 -10.42
N CYS A 207 5.03 9.82 -11.46
CA CYS A 207 5.94 10.96 -11.56
C CYS A 207 5.65 12.04 -10.50
N LEU A 208 4.41 12.10 -9.98
CA LEU A 208 4.01 12.99 -8.89
C LEU A 208 4.27 12.38 -7.50
N SER A 209 4.64 11.09 -7.47
CA SER A 209 4.77 10.35 -6.22
C SER A 209 6.20 10.28 -5.69
N PHE A 210 7.20 10.32 -6.58
CA PHE A 210 8.62 10.13 -6.24
C PHE A 210 9.38 11.44 -6.37
N ARG A 211 10.01 11.90 -5.28
CA ARG A 211 10.87 13.10 -5.29
C ARG A 211 12.30 12.80 -5.76
N ASP A 212 12.80 11.60 -5.46
CA ASP A 212 14.13 11.14 -5.89
C ASP A 212 14.07 10.57 -7.30
N PRO A 213 14.76 11.19 -8.32
CA PRO A 213 14.73 10.71 -9.69
C PRO A 213 15.30 9.29 -9.88
N ALA A 214 16.30 8.90 -9.09
CA ALA A 214 16.89 7.57 -9.20
C ALA A 214 15.90 6.50 -8.73
N LYS A 215 15.15 6.77 -7.67
CA LYS A 215 14.09 5.89 -7.17
C LYS A 215 12.88 5.85 -8.11
N LEU A 216 12.55 6.97 -8.74
CA LEU A 216 11.56 7.02 -9.80
C LEU A 216 11.96 6.12 -10.98
N GLU A 217 13.22 6.13 -11.38
CA GLU A 217 13.72 5.28 -12.46
C GLU A 217 13.52 3.79 -12.13
N VAL A 218 13.83 3.36 -10.91
CA VAL A 218 13.58 1.98 -10.45
C VAL A 218 12.08 1.66 -10.46
N ALA A 219 11.24 2.59 -10.01
CA ALA A 219 9.79 2.42 -10.01
C ALA A 219 9.22 2.29 -11.43
N LEU A 220 9.76 3.05 -12.40
CA LEU A 220 9.36 2.98 -13.80
C LEU A 220 9.76 1.66 -14.49
N LYS A 221 10.81 0.99 -14.02
CA LYS A 221 11.27 -0.33 -14.51
C LYS A 221 10.45 -1.51 -13.98
N ASN A 222 9.47 -1.27 -13.12
CA ASN A 222 8.59 -2.32 -12.63
C ASN A 222 7.83 -3.00 -13.78
N PRO A 223 8.07 -4.29 -14.08
CA PRO A 223 7.39 -5.00 -15.18
C PRO A 223 5.90 -5.21 -14.93
N LEU A 224 5.47 -5.11 -13.66
CA LEU A 224 4.09 -5.27 -13.24
C LEU A 224 3.31 -3.94 -13.22
N ARG A 225 3.98 -2.83 -13.58
CA ARG A 225 3.38 -1.50 -13.58
C ARG A 225 2.25 -1.39 -14.62
N TYR A 226 1.15 -0.79 -14.22
CA TYR A 226 0.10 -0.40 -15.13
C TYR A 226 0.41 0.97 -15.76
N CYS A 227 0.55 1.00 -17.08
CA CYS A 227 0.86 2.22 -17.83
C CYS A 227 -0.39 2.84 -18.51
N GLY A 228 -1.56 2.27 -18.27
CA GLY A 228 -2.82 2.76 -18.84
C GLY A 228 -3.47 3.85 -17.99
N LYS A 229 -4.50 4.47 -18.55
CA LYS A 229 -5.37 5.40 -17.80
C LYS A 229 -6.26 4.62 -16.82
N PRO A 230 -6.71 5.26 -15.72
CA PRO A 230 -7.69 4.64 -14.84
C PRO A 230 -8.95 4.24 -15.61
N ARG A 231 -9.54 3.11 -15.22
CA ARG A 231 -10.81 2.64 -15.78
C ARG A 231 -11.97 3.39 -15.15
N PHE A 232 -13.05 3.57 -15.87
CA PHE A 232 -14.21 4.32 -15.36
C PHE A 232 -14.77 3.73 -14.07
N GLY A 233 -14.94 2.40 -14.01
CA GLY A 233 -15.42 1.71 -12.81
C GLY A 233 -14.51 1.93 -11.62
N VAL A 234 -13.21 1.77 -11.80
CA VAL A 234 -12.21 1.94 -10.75
C VAL A 234 -12.14 3.39 -10.26
N ALA A 235 -12.12 4.36 -11.19
CA ALA A 235 -12.05 5.77 -10.81
C ALA A 235 -13.28 6.20 -9.98
N PHE A 236 -14.49 5.75 -10.37
CA PHE A 236 -15.71 6.02 -9.63
C PHE A 236 -15.68 5.34 -8.25
N GLU A 237 -15.22 4.09 -8.19
CA GLU A 237 -15.12 3.34 -6.94
C GLU A 237 -14.11 3.94 -5.97
N LEU A 238 -12.95 4.42 -6.44
CA LEU A 238 -11.96 5.11 -5.60
C LEU A 238 -12.53 6.39 -4.98
N LEU A 239 -13.29 7.19 -5.74
CA LEU A 239 -13.96 8.39 -5.24
C LEU A 239 -14.98 8.01 -4.14
N ARG A 240 -15.85 7.05 -4.43
CA ARG A 240 -16.88 6.56 -3.50
C ARG A 240 -16.26 6.02 -2.21
N PHE A 241 -15.18 5.25 -2.33
CA PHE A 241 -14.50 4.64 -1.19
C PHE A 241 -13.79 5.69 -0.33
N ALA A 242 -13.14 6.69 -0.93
CA ALA A 242 -12.50 7.78 -0.20
C ALA A 242 -13.54 8.56 0.65
N ASP A 243 -14.72 8.83 0.12
CA ASP A 243 -15.81 9.47 0.87
C ASP A 243 -16.30 8.57 2.03
N ALA A 244 -16.47 7.27 1.79
CA ALA A 244 -16.90 6.31 2.81
C ALA A 244 -15.88 6.18 3.95
N VAL A 245 -14.58 6.10 3.62
CA VAL A 245 -13.50 6.04 4.62
C VAL A 245 -13.44 7.34 5.44
N THR A 246 -13.57 8.49 4.79
CA THR A 246 -13.61 9.79 5.50
C THR A 246 -14.80 9.86 6.45
N ALA A 247 -15.96 9.38 6.05
CA ALA A 247 -17.14 9.33 6.90
C ALA A 247 -16.99 8.36 8.10
N SER A 248 -16.10 7.37 8.02
CA SER A 248 -15.83 6.40 9.09
C SER A 248 -14.80 6.87 10.14
N ILE A 249 -14.12 8.00 9.92
CA ILE A 249 -13.13 8.58 10.87
C ILE A 249 -13.65 8.64 12.33
N PRO A 250 -14.91 9.03 12.63
CA PRO A 250 -15.42 9.06 14.00
C PRO A 250 -15.49 7.71 14.70
N ASN A 251 -15.27 6.60 13.98
CA ASN A 251 -15.26 5.25 14.55
C ASN A 251 -13.85 4.75 14.89
N LEU A 252 -12.79 5.49 14.51
CA LEU A 252 -11.41 5.06 14.68
C LEU A 252 -10.93 5.30 16.11
N GLN A 253 -10.96 4.27 16.96
CA GLN A 253 -10.58 4.32 18.37
C GLN A 253 -9.25 3.65 18.71
N LEU A 254 -8.76 2.73 17.84
CA LEU A 254 -7.49 2.03 18.06
C LEU A 254 -6.29 2.98 17.92
N PRO A 255 -5.12 2.65 18.51
CA PRO A 255 -3.89 3.41 18.32
C PRO A 255 -3.52 3.51 16.84
N PHE A 256 -3.11 4.72 16.41
CA PHE A 256 -2.64 4.87 15.02
C PHE A 256 -1.52 5.90 14.85
N LEU A 257 -0.70 5.64 13.84
CA LEU A 257 0.27 6.56 13.27
C LEU A 257 -0.19 6.93 11.85
N VAL A 258 -0.29 8.21 11.56
CA VAL A 258 -0.46 8.70 10.19
C VAL A 258 0.71 9.60 9.80
N MET A 259 1.32 9.32 8.65
CA MET A 259 2.46 10.05 8.10
C MET A 259 2.10 10.60 6.72
N HIS A 260 2.47 11.86 6.43
CA HIS A 260 2.15 12.47 5.14
C HIS A 260 3.22 13.46 4.69
N GLY A 261 3.53 13.49 3.39
CA GLY A 261 4.35 14.53 2.79
C GLY A 261 3.57 15.83 2.58
N ARG A 262 4.09 16.96 3.04
CA ARG A 262 3.42 18.27 2.84
C ARG A 262 3.28 18.64 1.36
N SER A 263 4.23 18.20 0.54
CA SER A 263 4.27 18.48 -0.90
C SER A 263 3.71 17.32 -1.73
N ASP A 264 2.88 16.45 -1.13
CA ASP A 264 2.21 15.35 -1.83
C ASP A 264 1.37 15.89 -3.01
N GLY A 265 1.66 15.38 -4.21
CA GLY A 265 0.98 15.73 -5.45
C GLY A 265 -0.21 14.81 -5.80
N VAL A 266 -0.47 13.78 -4.98
CA VAL A 266 -1.46 12.71 -5.26
C VAL A 266 -2.62 12.75 -4.28
N THR A 267 -2.34 12.68 -2.98
CA THR A 267 -3.33 12.74 -1.91
C THR A 267 -3.19 14.03 -1.09
N ASP A 268 -4.24 14.37 -0.36
CA ASP A 268 -4.33 15.65 0.35
C ASP A 268 -3.82 15.50 1.80
N PRO A 269 -2.68 16.10 2.18
CA PRO A 269 -2.14 16.05 3.53
C PRO A 269 -3.05 16.66 4.59
N ASP A 270 -3.93 17.60 4.22
CA ASP A 270 -4.86 18.20 5.17
C ASP A 270 -5.95 17.21 5.60
N GLN A 271 -6.20 16.14 4.82
CA GLN A 271 -7.06 15.05 5.26
C GLN A 271 -6.42 14.16 6.34
N SER A 272 -5.09 14.02 6.35
CA SER A 272 -4.39 13.37 7.47
C SER A 272 -4.46 14.20 8.76
N ARG A 273 -4.45 15.54 8.65
CA ARG A 273 -4.73 16.44 9.79
C ARG A 273 -6.16 16.27 10.29
N ASN A 274 -7.12 16.32 9.37
CA ASN A 274 -8.54 16.10 9.68
C ASN A 274 -8.80 14.73 10.33
N LEU A 275 -8.16 13.67 9.86
CA LEU A 275 -8.19 12.34 10.49
C LEU A 275 -7.68 12.43 11.94
N HIS A 276 -6.48 12.99 12.14
CA HIS A 276 -5.89 13.12 13.46
C HIS A 276 -6.75 13.97 14.41
N GLU A 277 -7.35 15.04 13.93
CA GLU A 277 -8.23 15.92 14.75
C GLU A 277 -9.52 15.20 15.14
N LYS A 278 -10.20 14.55 14.20
CA LYS A 278 -11.57 14.02 14.37
C LYS A 278 -11.67 12.59 14.89
N ALA A 279 -10.63 11.78 14.72
CA ALA A 279 -10.63 10.42 15.25
C ALA A 279 -10.69 10.44 16.80
N PRO A 280 -11.58 9.67 17.43
CA PRO A 280 -11.72 9.62 18.87
C PRO A 280 -10.61 8.83 19.58
N SER A 281 -9.69 8.19 18.84
CA SER A 281 -8.55 7.49 19.41
C SER A 281 -7.81 8.38 20.42
N LYS A 282 -7.48 7.81 21.58
CA LYS A 282 -6.68 8.46 22.63
C LYS A 282 -5.17 8.37 22.39
N ASP A 283 -4.77 7.48 21.50
CA ASP A 283 -3.38 7.21 21.15
C ASP A 283 -3.22 7.38 19.62
N LYS A 284 -2.91 8.60 19.21
CA LYS A 284 -2.83 8.99 17.81
C LYS A 284 -1.64 9.90 17.56
N THR A 285 -0.88 9.56 16.54
CA THR A 285 0.34 10.30 16.15
C THR A 285 0.21 10.75 14.70
N LEU A 286 0.59 12.00 14.43
CA LEU A 286 0.64 12.60 13.09
C LEU A 286 2.03 13.14 12.84
N HIS A 287 2.65 12.71 11.73
CA HIS A 287 3.87 13.31 11.19
C HIS A 287 3.60 13.92 9.81
N ILE A 288 3.88 15.21 9.65
CA ILE A 288 3.85 15.92 8.36
C ILE A 288 5.26 16.34 8.01
N TYR A 289 5.83 15.74 6.96
CA TYR A 289 7.18 16.02 6.48
C TYR A 289 7.17 17.19 5.49
N PRO A 290 7.84 18.32 5.80
CA PRO A 290 7.65 19.60 5.08
C PRO A 290 7.95 19.56 3.59
N SER A 291 8.97 18.81 3.17
CA SER A 291 9.43 18.74 1.76
C SER A 291 9.07 17.45 1.06
N ALA A 292 8.53 16.46 1.78
CA ALA A 292 8.28 15.13 1.24
C ALA A 292 7.06 15.09 0.32
N TRP A 293 7.12 14.18 -0.65
CA TRP A 293 6.07 13.87 -1.59
C TRP A 293 5.25 12.66 -1.13
N HIS A 294 4.64 11.95 -2.10
CA HIS A 294 3.68 10.87 -1.81
C HIS A 294 4.35 9.60 -1.26
N GLN A 295 5.47 9.17 -1.85
CA GLN A 295 6.15 7.91 -1.54
C GLN A 295 7.22 8.09 -0.45
N LEU A 296 6.78 8.27 0.80
CA LEU A 296 7.65 8.61 1.92
C LEU A 296 8.81 7.62 2.15
N LEU A 297 8.52 6.31 2.15
CA LEU A 297 9.51 5.28 2.48
C LEU A 297 10.27 4.75 1.27
N GLN A 298 9.81 5.04 0.05
CA GLN A 298 10.37 4.49 -1.18
C GLN A 298 10.86 5.56 -2.15
N GLY A 299 10.29 6.76 -2.12
CA GLY A 299 10.46 7.80 -3.13
C GLY A 299 11.20 9.05 -2.69
N GLU A 300 11.49 9.19 -1.40
CA GLU A 300 12.22 10.33 -0.87
C GLU A 300 13.74 10.14 -0.96
N PRO A 301 14.52 11.22 -1.17
CA PRO A 301 15.97 11.18 -1.03
C PRO A 301 16.40 10.89 0.42
N GLU A 302 17.64 10.45 0.60
CA GLU A 302 18.30 10.49 1.90
C GLU A 302 18.77 11.94 2.21
N PRO A 303 18.73 12.47 3.46
CA PRO A 303 18.38 11.75 4.69
C PRO A 303 16.90 11.74 5.07
N GLU A 304 16.00 12.40 4.29
CA GLU A 304 14.60 12.56 4.63
C GLU A 304 13.88 11.22 4.76
N ARG A 305 14.21 10.26 3.88
CA ARG A 305 13.67 8.89 3.96
C ARG A 305 14.05 8.22 5.29
N GLU A 306 15.27 8.43 5.77
CA GLU A 306 15.72 7.86 7.05
C GLU A 306 14.99 8.47 8.26
N GLU A 307 14.61 9.75 8.19
CA GLU A 307 13.75 10.38 9.20
C GLU A 307 12.40 9.66 9.30
N VAL A 308 11.73 9.44 8.16
CA VAL A 308 10.46 8.71 8.11
C VAL A 308 10.61 7.29 8.65
N TRP A 309 11.69 6.58 8.29
CA TRP A 309 12.00 5.24 8.81
C TRP A 309 12.15 5.23 10.32
N LYS A 310 12.89 6.17 10.86
CA LYS A 310 13.11 6.29 12.30
C LYS A 310 11.80 6.48 13.05
N ASP A 311 10.93 7.34 12.55
CA ASP A 311 9.64 7.65 13.18
C ASP A 311 8.72 6.43 13.20
N VAL A 312 8.54 5.75 12.05
CA VAL A 312 7.66 4.58 11.99
C VAL A 312 8.18 3.40 12.80
N LEU A 313 9.51 3.17 12.80
CA LEU A 313 10.11 2.09 13.58
C LEU A 313 10.03 2.37 15.10
N ALA A 314 10.24 3.62 15.51
CA ALA A 314 10.11 4.00 16.92
C ALA A 314 8.68 3.75 17.42
N TRP A 315 7.67 4.20 16.66
CA TRP A 315 6.27 3.99 17.01
C TRP A 315 5.89 2.51 17.08
N LEU A 316 6.26 1.73 16.06
CA LEU A 316 5.97 0.28 16.03
C LEU A 316 6.65 -0.46 17.18
N LYS A 317 7.91 -0.15 17.49
CA LYS A 317 8.65 -0.79 18.61
C LYS A 317 8.05 -0.41 19.97
N GLU A 318 7.65 0.84 20.16
CA GLU A 318 6.94 1.28 21.37
C GLU A 318 5.64 0.49 21.58
N LYS A 319 4.79 0.43 20.55
CA LYS A 319 3.50 -0.26 20.63
C LYS A 319 3.61 -1.80 20.67
N SER A 320 4.76 -2.36 20.32
CA SER A 320 5.00 -3.81 20.43
C SER A 320 5.40 -4.28 21.84
N GLN A 321 5.67 -3.34 22.78
CA GLN A 321 6.11 -3.65 24.14
C GLN A 321 5.01 -3.48 25.18
N GLY A 322 3.83 -3.01 24.77
CA GLY A 322 2.71 -2.63 25.64
C GLY A 322 1.68 -3.75 25.96
#